data_56b27f544527f830f2f2a180166f5fbe
#
_entry.id   56b27f544527f830f2f2a180166f5fbe
#
_cell.length_a   1.000
_cell.length_b   1.000
_cell.length_c   1.000
_cell.angle_alpha   90.00
_cell.angle_beta   90.00
_cell.angle_gamma   90.00
#
_symmetry.space_group_name_H-M   'P 1'
#
loop_
_entity.id
_entity.type
_entity.pdbx_description
1 polymer ?
#
loop_
_entity_poly.entity_id
_entity_poly.type
_entity_poly.pdbx_seq_one_letter_code
_entity_poly.pdbx_strand_id
1 'polypeptide(L)'
;MLGRRKRPPVLAQVPAPAGDSPRLGALGRAELDACRGLATALAGTRSVLATGPARSAVALGLATAATAEGRRVALLECDLASPALAPLLGLSATPGLSEYLRGEAEAPQILQSLVLAGPAAGRATEPLACIVAGAPEPEPAALLDSDRCIHATGKLRRAYDLLVIDGPPTGPGTGPLRALADQVDATIVCGERGTIAKRLPVQVTGLVLFG
;
A
#
# COMPACT_ATOMS: atom_id res chain seq x y z
N MET A 1 -3.61 1.78 35.45
CA MET A 1 -4.84 1.33 34.73
C MET A 1 -4.56 1.33 33.25
N LEU A 2 -4.27 0.18 32.65
CA LEU A 2 -4.11 0.04 31.19
C LEU A 2 -5.50 0.02 30.56
N GLY A 3 -5.91 1.15 29.97
CA GLY A 3 -7.17 1.26 29.27
C GLY A 3 -7.27 0.17 28.19
N ARG A 4 -8.38 -0.57 28.17
CA ARG A 4 -8.72 -1.49 27.09
C ARG A 4 -8.68 -0.72 25.76
N ARG A 5 -7.60 -0.89 24.96
CA ARG A 5 -7.60 -0.37 23.58
C ARG A 5 -8.81 -0.97 22.87
N LYS A 6 -9.71 -0.13 22.39
CA LYS A 6 -10.85 -0.56 21.57
C LYS A 6 -10.31 -1.32 20.35
N ARG A 7 -10.98 -2.40 19.98
CA ARG A 7 -10.66 -3.10 18.72
C ARG A 7 -10.85 -2.11 17.57
N PRO A 8 -9.91 -2.07 16.60
CA PRO A 8 -10.07 -1.21 15.43
C PRO A 8 -11.36 -1.62 14.66
N PRO A 9 -12.06 -0.65 14.07
CA PRO A 9 -13.26 -0.92 13.28
C PRO A 9 -12.92 -1.71 12.00
N VAL A 10 -13.88 -2.46 11.51
CA VAL A 10 -13.81 -3.04 10.15
C VAL A 10 -14.25 -1.95 9.17
N LEU A 11 -13.34 -1.52 8.30
CA LEU A 11 -13.59 -0.45 7.33
C LEU A 11 -14.19 -0.99 6.02
N ALA A 12 -13.79 -2.20 5.61
CA ALA A 12 -14.29 -2.85 4.41
C ALA A 12 -14.21 -4.37 4.54
N GLN A 13 -15.09 -5.05 3.80
CA GLN A 13 -14.98 -6.46 3.48
C GLN A 13 -14.75 -6.58 1.98
N VAL A 14 -13.66 -7.21 1.59
CA VAL A 14 -13.28 -7.42 0.19
C VAL A 14 -13.49 -8.89 -0.12
N PRO A 15 -14.26 -9.24 -1.16
CA PRO A 15 -14.39 -10.62 -1.58
C PRO A 15 -13.02 -11.24 -1.83
N ALA A 16 -12.87 -12.52 -1.51
CA ALA A 16 -11.65 -13.23 -1.87
C ALA A 16 -11.49 -13.23 -3.40
N PRO A 17 -10.28 -12.94 -3.92
CA PRO A 17 -10.07 -12.94 -5.36
C PRO A 17 -10.35 -14.33 -5.93
N ALA A 18 -11.06 -14.39 -7.06
CA ALA A 18 -11.31 -15.62 -7.78
C ALA A 18 -10.01 -16.08 -8.47
N GLY A 19 -9.15 -16.84 -7.76
CA GLY A 19 -7.90 -17.42 -8.29
C GLY A 19 -6.66 -17.11 -7.46
N ASP A 20 -5.60 -17.90 -7.69
CA ASP A 20 -4.38 -17.92 -6.87
C ASP A 20 -3.41 -16.73 -7.07
N SER A 21 -3.74 -15.76 -7.91
CA SER A 21 -2.85 -14.60 -8.15
C SER A 21 -3.63 -13.33 -8.43
N PRO A 22 -3.49 -12.30 -7.60
CA PRO A 22 -4.04 -10.98 -7.91
C PRO A 22 -3.26 -10.36 -9.08
N ARG A 23 -3.81 -10.42 -10.28
CA ARG A 23 -3.34 -9.61 -11.41
C ARG A 23 -4.19 -8.35 -11.49
N LEU A 24 -3.61 -7.24 -11.94
CA LEU A 24 -4.34 -5.97 -12.09
C LEU A 24 -5.62 -6.13 -12.94
N GLY A 25 -5.61 -7.01 -13.94
CA GLY A 25 -6.78 -7.37 -14.74
C GLY A 25 -7.77 -8.32 -14.05
N ALA A 26 -7.49 -8.79 -12.83
CA ALA A 26 -8.29 -9.73 -12.07
C ALA A 26 -9.07 -9.09 -10.90
N LEU A 27 -8.91 -7.78 -10.67
CA LEU A 27 -9.80 -7.07 -9.75
C LEU A 27 -11.19 -7.03 -10.37
N GLY A 28 -12.06 -7.89 -9.90
CA GLY A 28 -13.44 -7.95 -10.32
C GLY A 28 -14.22 -6.71 -9.87
N ARG A 29 -15.44 -6.60 -10.35
CA ARG A 29 -16.30 -5.45 -10.04
C ARG A 29 -16.57 -5.36 -8.53
N ALA A 30 -16.79 -6.49 -7.89
CA ALA A 30 -17.09 -6.55 -6.46
C ALA A 30 -15.90 -6.10 -5.59
N GLU A 31 -14.68 -6.49 -5.95
CA GLU A 31 -13.46 -6.05 -5.26
C GLU A 31 -13.22 -4.55 -5.45
N LEU A 32 -13.43 -4.02 -6.65
CA LEU A 32 -13.33 -2.58 -6.91
C LEU A 32 -14.38 -1.78 -6.14
N ASP A 33 -15.62 -2.28 -6.05
CA ASP A 33 -16.70 -1.62 -5.29
C ASP A 33 -16.39 -1.62 -3.79
N ALA A 34 -15.85 -2.72 -3.25
CA ALA A 34 -15.39 -2.79 -1.86
C ALA A 34 -14.23 -1.79 -1.61
N CYS A 35 -13.28 -1.67 -2.55
CA CYS A 35 -12.18 -0.71 -2.46
C CYS A 35 -12.65 0.75 -2.58
N ARG A 36 -13.71 1.05 -3.33
CA ARG A 36 -14.37 2.37 -3.33
C ARG A 36 -14.99 2.67 -1.97
N GLY A 37 -15.66 1.70 -1.36
CA GLY A 37 -16.16 1.82 0.01
C GLY A 37 -15.03 2.11 1.01
N LEU A 38 -13.89 1.44 0.86
CA LEU A 38 -12.71 1.70 1.67
C LEU A 38 -12.15 3.11 1.45
N ALA A 39 -12.05 3.57 0.20
CA ALA A 39 -11.62 4.92 -0.14
C ALA A 39 -12.53 5.98 0.52
N THR A 40 -13.84 5.73 0.52
CA THR A 40 -14.83 6.59 1.21
C THR A 40 -14.65 6.57 2.73
N ALA A 41 -14.43 5.41 3.33
CA ALA A 41 -14.19 5.27 4.78
C ALA A 41 -12.90 5.96 5.24
N LEU A 42 -11.93 6.10 4.32
CA LEU A 42 -10.65 6.80 4.53
C LEU A 42 -10.68 8.24 3.99
N ALA A 43 -11.86 8.80 3.73
CA ALA A 43 -11.98 10.17 3.24
C ALA A 43 -11.30 11.15 4.21
N GLY A 44 -10.53 12.07 3.64
CA GLY A 44 -9.73 13.05 4.40
C GLY A 44 -8.32 12.58 4.76
N THR A 45 -7.96 11.31 4.57
CA THR A 45 -6.57 10.86 4.67
C THR A 45 -5.82 11.12 3.37
N ARG A 46 -4.54 11.48 3.47
CA ARG A 46 -3.64 11.69 2.33
C ARG A 46 -2.60 10.58 2.18
N SER A 47 -2.46 9.74 3.20
CA SER A 47 -1.53 8.62 3.19
C SER A 47 -2.08 7.44 3.98
N VAL A 48 -2.00 6.25 3.39
CA VAL A 48 -2.50 5.00 3.95
C VAL A 48 -1.43 3.94 3.84
N LEU A 49 -1.10 3.33 4.96
CA LEU A 49 -0.23 2.15 5.03
C LEU A 49 -1.09 0.89 5.14
N ALA A 50 -0.99 0.00 4.17
CA ALA A 50 -1.58 -1.32 4.22
C ALA A 50 -0.55 -2.34 4.69
N THR A 51 -0.93 -3.21 5.64
CA THR A 51 -0.09 -4.30 6.16
C THR A 51 -0.93 -5.55 6.38
N GLY A 52 -0.30 -6.67 6.62
CA GLY A 52 -0.96 -7.96 6.81
C GLY A 52 -0.92 -8.87 5.57
N PRO A 53 -1.49 -10.09 5.65
CA PRO A 53 -1.37 -11.09 4.59
C PRO A 53 -1.92 -10.65 3.22
N ALA A 54 -2.99 -9.86 3.21
CA ALA A 54 -3.67 -9.43 1.98
C ALA A 54 -3.35 -7.97 1.58
N ARG A 55 -2.30 -7.37 2.13
CA ARG A 55 -1.96 -5.95 1.99
C ARG A 55 -1.82 -5.48 0.54
N SER A 56 -1.07 -6.25 -0.28
CA SER A 56 -0.77 -5.82 -1.67
C SER A 56 -2.02 -5.75 -2.53
N ALA A 57 -2.94 -6.71 -2.38
CA ALA A 57 -4.22 -6.70 -3.07
C ALA A 57 -5.09 -5.50 -2.64
N VAL A 58 -5.11 -5.19 -1.34
CA VAL A 58 -5.86 -4.03 -0.81
C VAL A 58 -5.20 -2.72 -1.23
N ALA A 59 -3.88 -2.59 -1.13
CA ALA A 59 -3.16 -1.39 -1.54
C ALA A 59 -3.40 -1.09 -3.03
N LEU A 60 -3.25 -2.10 -3.88
CA LEU A 60 -3.53 -1.98 -5.31
C LEU A 60 -5.00 -1.63 -5.58
N GLY A 61 -5.94 -2.33 -4.95
CA GLY A 61 -7.37 -2.08 -5.11
C GLY A 61 -7.76 -0.67 -4.67
N LEU A 62 -7.27 -0.20 -3.52
CA LEU A 62 -7.49 1.16 -3.01
C LEU A 62 -6.90 2.21 -3.95
N ALA A 63 -5.65 2.02 -4.40
CA ALA A 63 -4.99 2.92 -5.33
C ALA A 63 -5.75 3.00 -6.66
N THR A 64 -6.17 1.85 -7.22
CA THR A 64 -6.96 1.77 -8.45
C THR A 64 -8.31 2.46 -8.29
N ALA A 65 -9.04 2.18 -7.21
CA ALA A 65 -10.34 2.79 -6.95
C ALA A 65 -10.25 4.32 -6.81
N ALA A 66 -9.27 4.82 -6.06
CA ALA A 66 -9.06 6.25 -5.89
C ALA A 66 -8.64 6.95 -7.21
N THR A 67 -7.79 6.31 -8.02
CA THR A 67 -7.42 6.81 -9.36
C THR A 67 -8.64 6.84 -10.28
N ALA A 68 -9.49 5.80 -10.24
CA ALA A 68 -10.73 5.74 -11.02
C ALA A 68 -11.75 6.82 -10.63
N GLU A 69 -11.64 7.38 -9.43
CA GLU A 69 -12.43 8.54 -8.98
C GLU A 69 -11.83 9.90 -9.43
N GLY A 70 -10.70 9.87 -10.15
CA GLY A 70 -10.02 11.05 -10.67
C GLY A 70 -9.01 11.68 -9.72
N ARG A 71 -8.61 10.98 -8.65
CA ARG A 71 -7.55 11.43 -7.75
C ARG A 71 -6.17 11.12 -8.35
N ARG A 72 -5.20 11.98 -8.12
CA ARG A 72 -3.79 11.68 -8.40
C ARG A 72 -3.25 10.80 -7.26
N VAL A 73 -2.90 9.56 -7.60
CA VAL A 73 -2.52 8.54 -6.61
C VAL A 73 -1.10 8.07 -6.86
N ALA A 74 -0.33 7.89 -5.80
CA ALA A 74 0.93 7.16 -5.81
C ALA A 74 0.77 5.85 -5.02
N LEU A 75 1.21 4.73 -5.62
CA LEU A 75 1.35 3.43 -4.98
C LEU A 75 2.84 3.18 -4.74
N LEU A 76 3.22 3.01 -3.47
CA LEU A 76 4.61 2.81 -3.05
C LEU A 76 4.76 1.44 -2.39
N GLU A 77 5.60 0.58 -2.94
CA GLU A 77 5.94 -0.70 -2.32
C GLU A 77 7.08 -0.54 -1.32
N CYS A 78 6.80 -0.87 -0.06
CA CYS A 78 7.75 -0.82 1.05
C CYS A 78 8.03 -2.21 1.68
N ASP A 79 7.55 -3.31 1.07
CA ASP A 79 8.04 -4.64 1.41
C ASP A 79 9.36 -4.90 0.66
N LEU A 80 10.43 -4.26 1.14
CA LEU A 80 11.74 -4.35 0.50
C LEU A 80 12.37 -5.76 0.63
N ALA A 81 11.92 -6.56 1.61
CA ALA A 81 12.45 -7.91 1.79
C ALA A 81 11.87 -8.91 0.79
N SER A 82 10.61 -8.71 0.38
CA SER A 82 9.89 -9.63 -0.50
C SER A 82 9.05 -8.85 -1.53
N PRO A 83 9.71 -8.18 -2.50
CA PRO A 83 9.03 -7.41 -3.53
C PRO A 83 8.04 -8.24 -4.33
N ALA A 84 6.84 -7.72 -4.55
CA ALA A 84 5.77 -8.43 -5.24
C ALA A 84 5.06 -7.60 -6.33
N LEU A 85 5.08 -6.27 -6.26
CA LEU A 85 4.27 -5.44 -7.16
C LEU A 85 4.80 -5.39 -8.59
N ALA A 86 6.11 -5.41 -8.80
CA ALA A 86 6.67 -5.32 -10.15
C ALA A 86 6.16 -6.42 -11.09
N PRO A 87 6.29 -7.73 -10.78
CA PRO A 87 5.77 -8.79 -11.63
C PRO A 87 4.23 -8.79 -11.70
N LEU A 88 3.57 -8.37 -10.62
CA LEU A 88 2.11 -8.30 -10.54
C LEU A 88 1.54 -7.25 -11.51
N LEU A 89 2.23 -6.13 -11.68
CA LEU A 89 1.80 -4.98 -12.47
C LEU A 89 2.45 -4.94 -13.87
N GLY A 90 3.38 -5.84 -14.17
CA GLY A 90 4.15 -5.81 -15.41
C GLY A 90 5.10 -4.60 -15.50
N LEU A 91 5.59 -4.13 -14.34
CA LEU A 91 6.53 -3.02 -14.22
C LEU A 91 7.98 -3.53 -14.15
N SER A 92 8.94 -2.63 -14.44
CA SER A 92 10.37 -2.92 -14.23
C SER A 92 10.62 -3.11 -12.73
N ALA A 93 11.30 -4.21 -12.36
CA ALA A 93 11.60 -4.49 -10.96
C ALA A 93 12.69 -3.56 -10.39
N THR A 94 13.63 -3.13 -11.23
CA THR A 94 14.77 -2.28 -10.84
C THR A 94 15.03 -1.21 -11.90
N PRO A 95 15.54 -0.02 -11.53
CA PRO A 95 15.70 0.44 -10.16
C PRO A 95 14.35 0.72 -9.49
N GLY A 96 14.28 0.56 -8.17
CA GLY A 96 13.12 0.85 -7.35
C GLY A 96 13.48 1.60 -6.08
N LEU A 97 12.64 1.47 -5.05
CA LEU A 97 12.79 2.20 -3.79
C LEU A 97 14.12 1.85 -3.09
N SER A 98 14.54 0.57 -3.08
CA SER A 98 15.80 0.15 -2.45
C SER A 98 17.00 0.88 -3.03
N GLU A 99 17.12 0.93 -4.36
CA GLU A 99 18.22 1.63 -5.05
C GLU A 99 18.16 3.14 -4.78
N TYR A 100 16.97 3.72 -4.79
CA TYR A 100 16.81 5.13 -4.46
C TYR A 100 17.26 5.42 -3.01
N LEU A 101 16.84 4.61 -2.04
CA LEU A 101 17.19 4.81 -0.63
C LEU A 101 18.70 4.64 -0.38
N ARG A 102 19.38 3.76 -1.12
CA ARG A 102 20.84 3.62 -1.07
C ARG A 102 21.59 4.75 -1.81
N GLY A 103 20.89 5.59 -2.59
CA GLY A 103 21.49 6.65 -3.38
C GLY A 103 22.06 6.19 -4.72
N GLU A 104 21.65 5.02 -5.18
CA GLU A 104 22.10 4.39 -6.45
C GLU A 104 21.18 4.77 -7.63
N ALA A 105 20.00 5.35 -7.33
CA ALA A 105 19.06 5.83 -8.34
C ALA A 105 18.43 7.16 -7.93
N GLU A 106 17.98 7.92 -8.90
CA GLU A 106 17.27 9.17 -8.72
C GLU A 106 15.74 8.97 -8.82
N ALA A 107 14.96 9.88 -8.22
CA ALA A 107 13.50 9.77 -8.17
C ALA A 107 12.81 9.58 -9.53
N PRO A 108 13.22 10.23 -10.63
CA PRO A 108 12.61 9.99 -11.94
C PRO A 108 12.86 8.58 -12.50
N GLN A 109 13.91 7.91 -12.07
CA GLN A 109 14.27 6.57 -12.57
C GLN A 109 13.42 5.47 -11.94
N ILE A 110 12.91 5.70 -10.73
CA ILE A 110 12.10 4.73 -9.98
C ILE A 110 10.59 4.95 -10.11
N LEU A 111 10.18 6.10 -10.65
CA LEU A 111 8.77 6.43 -10.84
C LEU A 111 8.28 5.83 -12.15
N GLN A 112 7.33 4.91 -12.06
CA GLN A 112 6.70 4.26 -13.21
C GLN A 112 5.22 4.63 -13.27
N SER A 113 4.64 4.55 -14.46
CA SER A 113 3.24 4.90 -14.70
C SER A 113 2.46 3.67 -15.14
N LEU A 114 1.35 3.42 -14.46
CA LEU A 114 0.42 2.34 -14.79
C LEU A 114 -0.87 2.93 -15.36
N VAL A 115 -1.12 2.67 -16.64
CA VAL A 115 -2.36 3.08 -17.31
C VAL A 115 -3.47 2.10 -16.94
N LEU A 116 -4.50 2.60 -16.26
CA LEU A 116 -5.69 1.81 -15.94
C LEU A 116 -6.58 1.68 -17.18
N ALA A 117 -7.16 0.49 -17.39
CA ALA A 117 -8.00 0.18 -18.53
C ALA A 117 -9.34 -0.44 -18.09
N GLY A 118 -10.34 -0.38 -18.98
CA GLY A 118 -11.65 -0.95 -18.73
C GLY A 118 -12.36 -0.36 -17.51
N PRO A 119 -13.08 -1.17 -16.73
CA PRO A 119 -13.80 -0.68 -15.52
C PRO A 119 -12.89 -0.04 -14.46
N ALA A 120 -11.60 -0.41 -14.43
CA ALA A 120 -10.62 0.17 -13.53
C ALA A 120 -10.21 1.61 -13.91
N ALA A 121 -10.39 2.02 -15.14
CA ALA A 121 -10.06 3.38 -15.59
C ALA A 121 -11.01 4.45 -15.00
N GLY A 122 -12.30 4.15 -14.88
CA GLY A 122 -13.27 5.06 -14.28
C GLY A 122 -13.19 6.48 -14.85
N ARG A 123 -12.93 7.46 -13.97
CA ARG A 123 -12.70 8.88 -14.30
C ARG A 123 -11.23 9.27 -14.29
N ALA A 124 -10.31 8.31 -14.35
CA ALA A 124 -8.88 8.57 -14.30
C ALA A 124 -8.48 9.51 -15.44
N THR A 125 -7.88 10.64 -15.11
CA THR A 125 -7.31 11.60 -16.08
C THR A 125 -5.80 11.44 -16.21
N GLU A 126 -5.18 10.79 -15.22
CA GLU A 126 -3.76 10.52 -15.15
C GLU A 126 -3.52 9.03 -14.82
N PRO A 127 -2.39 8.46 -15.23
CA PRO A 127 -2.03 7.10 -14.84
C PRO A 127 -1.77 7.02 -13.33
N LEU A 128 -1.92 5.83 -12.77
CA LEU A 128 -1.47 5.53 -11.40
C LEU A 128 0.05 5.58 -11.37
N ALA A 129 0.60 6.43 -10.52
CA ALA A 129 2.04 6.48 -10.28
C ALA A 129 2.47 5.31 -9.39
N CYS A 130 3.49 4.56 -9.78
CA CYS A 130 3.97 3.40 -9.06
C CYS A 130 5.47 3.52 -8.77
N ILE A 131 5.86 3.19 -7.54
CA ILE A 131 7.25 2.99 -7.14
C ILE A 131 7.32 1.59 -6.54
N VAL A 132 8.01 0.69 -7.22
CA VAL A 132 8.23 -0.69 -6.76
C VAL A 132 9.39 -0.75 -5.77
N ALA A 133 9.48 -1.83 -5.00
CA ALA A 133 10.49 -1.96 -3.95
C ALA A 133 11.95 -1.96 -4.48
N GLY A 134 12.18 -2.46 -5.70
CA GLY A 134 13.53 -2.63 -6.24
C GLY A 134 14.11 -4.01 -5.96
N ALA A 135 15.44 -4.12 -5.93
CA ALA A 135 16.11 -5.35 -5.53
C ALA A 135 15.80 -5.70 -4.07
N PRO A 136 15.61 -6.99 -3.75
CA PRO A 136 15.35 -7.43 -2.39
C PRO A 136 16.43 -6.96 -1.40
N GLU A 137 15.99 -6.44 -0.26
CA GLU A 137 16.84 -5.90 0.79
C GLU A 137 16.80 -6.79 2.04
N PRO A 138 17.92 -7.36 2.48
CA PRO A 138 17.95 -8.25 3.64
C PRO A 138 17.71 -7.50 4.97
N GLU A 139 18.08 -6.22 5.04
CA GLU A 139 17.94 -5.39 6.23
C GLU A 139 17.09 -4.14 5.97
N PRO A 140 15.79 -4.29 5.63
CA PRO A 140 14.95 -3.19 5.18
C PRO A 140 14.70 -2.12 6.25
N ALA A 141 14.86 -2.44 7.53
CA ALA A 141 14.55 -1.54 8.62
C ALA A 141 15.37 -0.25 8.57
N ALA A 142 16.67 -0.36 8.34
CA ALA A 142 17.57 0.79 8.30
C ALA A 142 17.24 1.74 7.12
N LEU A 143 16.89 1.18 5.96
CA LEU A 143 16.51 1.97 4.79
C LEU A 143 15.17 2.68 5.01
N LEU A 144 14.17 2.00 5.56
CA LEU A 144 12.83 2.56 5.77
C LEU A 144 12.79 3.57 6.92
N ASP A 145 13.74 3.51 7.87
CA ASP A 145 13.89 4.49 8.97
C ASP A 145 14.81 5.67 8.58
N SER A 146 15.34 5.67 7.37
CA SER A 146 16.28 6.71 6.93
C SER A 146 15.58 8.05 6.63
N ASP A 147 16.31 9.16 6.82
CA ASP A 147 15.86 10.50 6.42
C ASP A 147 15.46 10.56 4.95
N ARG A 148 16.11 9.77 4.09
CA ARG A 148 15.81 9.71 2.66
C ARG A 148 14.43 9.12 2.41
N CYS A 149 14.03 8.09 3.17
CA CYS A 149 12.68 7.51 3.11
C CYS A 149 11.63 8.50 3.63
N ILE A 150 11.89 9.16 4.76
CA ILE A 150 11.01 10.19 5.32
C ILE A 150 10.80 11.34 4.33
N HIS A 151 11.88 11.80 3.70
CA HIS A 151 11.83 12.85 2.69
C HIS A 151 11.03 12.43 1.44
N ALA A 152 11.26 11.21 0.94
CA ALA A 152 10.54 10.67 -0.21
C ALA A 152 9.04 10.57 0.06
N THR A 153 8.66 9.95 1.18
CA THR A 153 7.26 9.84 1.62
C THR A 153 6.62 11.22 1.75
N GLY A 154 7.32 12.17 2.37
CA GLY A 154 6.85 13.55 2.50
C GLY A 154 6.67 14.27 1.15
N LYS A 155 7.55 14.05 0.17
CA LYS A 155 7.40 14.60 -1.20
C LYS A 155 6.19 13.99 -1.90
N LEU A 156 6.01 12.67 -1.84
CA LEU A 156 4.87 11.98 -2.45
C LEU A 156 3.54 12.45 -1.85
N ARG A 157 3.45 12.60 -0.53
CA ARG A 157 2.25 13.13 0.16
C ARG A 157 1.89 14.56 -0.26
N ARG A 158 2.86 15.37 -0.70
CA ARG A 158 2.61 16.72 -1.22
C ARG A 158 2.23 16.73 -2.70
N ALA A 159 2.80 15.82 -3.48
CA ALA A 159 2.62 15.77 -4.93
C ALA A 159 1.31 15.08 -5.36
N TYR A 160 0.82 14.13 -4.55
CA TYR A 160 -0.35 13.31 -4.86
C TYR A 160 -1.50 13.59 -3.88
N ASP A 161 -2.73 13.32 -4.32
CA ASP A 161 -3.92 13.48 -3.48
C ASP A 161 -4.07 12.31 -2.50
N LEU A 162 -3.49 11.15 -2.85
CA LEU A 162 -3.39 9.99 -1.98
C LEU A 162 -2.08 9.24 -2.22
N LEU A 163 -1.35 8.95 -1.16
CA LEU A 163 -0.25 8.00 -1.13
C LEU A 163 -0.74 6.69 -0.50
N VAL A 164 -0.69 5.61 -1.25
CA VAL A 164 -0.97 4.26 -0.76
C VAL A 164 0.35 3.51 -0.63
N ILE A 165 0.66 3.02 0.56
CA ILE A 165 1.87 2.27 0.85
C ILE A 165 1.51 0.80 1.03
N ASP A 166 2.04 -0.06 0.17
CA ASP A 166 2.09 -1.51 0.37
C ASP A 166 3.25 -1.82 1.31
N GLY A 167 2.94 -1.97 2.58
CA GLY A 167 3.93 -2.07 3.64
C GLY A 167 4.44 -3.49 3.86
N PRO A 168 5.41 -3.65 4.77
CA PRO A 168 5.90 -4.97 5.15
C PRO A 168 4.81 -5.80 5.84
N PRO A 169 4.93 -7.14 5.82
CA PRO A 169 3.99 -8.03 6.49
C PRO A 169 4.02 -7.83 8.02
N THR A 170 2.92 -8.21 8.67
CA THR A 170 2.88 -8.31 10.13
C THR A 170 3.59 -9.59 10.57
N GLY A 171 4.65 -9.47 11.37
CA GLY A 171 5.42 -10.63 11.81
C GLY A 171 6.58 -10.28 12.73
N PRO A 172 7.49 -11.22 13.02
CA PRO A 172 8.74 -10.94 13.71
C PRO A 172 9.54 -9.86 12.95
N GLY A 173 10.11 -8.89 13.66
CA GLY A 173 10.87 -7.81 13.00
C GLY A 173 10.02 -6.62 12.57
N THR A 174 9.12 -6.15 13.42
CA THR A 174 8.17 -5.05 13.16
C THR A 174 8.80 -3.64 13.05
N GLY A 175 10.12 -3.51 13.10
CA GLY A 175 10.82 -2.22 12.95
C GLY A 175 10.41 -1.46 11.69
N PRO A 176 10.46 -2.09 10.50
CA PRO A 176 10.07 -1.45 9.25
C PRO A 176 8.63 -0.93 9.24
N LEU A 177 7.71 -1.71 9.80
CA LEU A 177 6.29 -1.33 9.88
C LEU A 177 6.09 -0.08 10.75
N ARG A 178 6.82 0.01 11.87
CA ARG A 178 6.72 1.14 12.79
C ARG A 178 7.25 2.42 12.15
N ALA A 179 8.41 2.36 11.51
CA ALA A 179 9.00 3.49 10.82
C ALA A 179 8.04 4.11 9.79
N LEU A 180 7.31 3.27 9.04
CA LEU A 180 6.33 3.73 8.07
C LEU A 180 5.04 4.23 8.72
N ALA A 181 4.55 3.56 9.77
CA ALA A 181 3.28 3.93 10.43
C ALA A 181 3.33 5.32 11.06
N ASP A 182 4.49 5.75 11.53
CA ASP A 182 4.69 7.08 12.12
C ASP A 182 4.69 8.21 11.04
N GLN A 183 4.76 7.85 9.74
CA GLN A 183 4.81 8.78 8.62
C GLN A 183 3.47 8.94 7.88
N VAL A 184 2.43 8.16 8.22
CA VAL A 184 1.17 8.13 7.49
C VAL A 184 -0.02 8.57 8.35
N ASP A 185 -1.11 8.97 7.68
CA ASP A 185 -2.34 9.40 8.37
C ASP A 185 -3.17 8.21 8.86
N ALA A 186 -3.10 7.08 8.16
CA ALA A 186 -3.85 5.87 8.51
C ALA A 186 -3.04 4.60 8.27
N THR A 187 -3.19 3.63 9.18
CA THR A 187 -2.66 2.26 9.01
C THR A 187 -3.83 1.29 9.03
N ILE A 188 -3.95 0.49 7.97
CA ILE A 188 -4.96 -0.56 7.83
C ILE A 188 -4.32 -1.94 7.85
N VAL A 189 -5.00 -2.89 8.47
CA VAL A 189 -4.56 -4.30 8.53
C VAL A 189 -5.47 -5.15 7.67
N CYS A 190 -4.88 -5.86 6.73
CA CYS A 190 -5.55 -6.56 5.66
C CYS A 190 -5.37 -8.07 5.80
N GLY A 191 -6.46 -8.83 5.82
CA GLY A 191 -6.40 -10.29 5.92
C GLY A 191 -7.72 -10.91 6.35
N GLU A 192 -7.73 -12.22 6.48
CA GLU A 192 -8.88 -12.94 7.01
C GLU A 192 -9.05 -12.69 8.51
N ARG A 193 -10.29 -12.79 9.01
CA ARG A 193 -10.63 -12.52 10.41
C ARG A 193 -9.77 -13.31 11.43
N GLY A 194 -9.32 -14.50 11.08
CA GLY A 194 -8.51 -15.39 11.93
C GLY A 194 -7.00 -15.13 11.83
N THR A 195 -6.52 -14.51 10.76
CA THR A 195 -5.09 -14.34 10.46
C THR A 195 -4.51 -12.99 10.89
N ILE A 196 -5.38 -12.03 11.19
CA ILE A 196 -4.95 -10.71 11.66
C ILE A 196 -4.38 -10.82 13.07
N ALA A 197 -3.14 -10.40 13.24
CA ALA A 197 -2.46 -10.41 14.53
C ALA A 197 -3.26 -9.61 15.57
N LYS A 198 -3.43 -10.20 16.77
CA LYS A 198 -4.22 -9.59 17.85
C LYS A 198 -3.59 -8.31 18.42
N ARG A 199 -2.28 -8.15 18.27
CA ARG A 199 -1.52 -6.97 18.71
C ARG A 199 -0.50 -6.60 17.65
N LEU A 200 -0.55 -5.37 17.21
CA LEU A 200 0.46 -4.75 16.36
C LEU A 200 1.18 -3.66 17.16
N PRO A 201 2.46 -3.42 16.88
CA PRO A 201 3.26 -2.40 17.57
C PRO A 201 2.91 -0.98 17.14
N VAL A 202 1.94 -0.83 16.24
CA VAL A 202 1.51 0.44 15.63
C VAL A 202 0.04 0.73 15.95
N GLN A 203 -0.35 2.00 15.82
CA GLN A 203 -1.74 2.38 15.89
C GLN A 203 -2.46 1.96 14.61
N VAL A 204 -3.51 1.17 14.75
CA VAL A 204 -4.32 0.68 13.62
C VAL A 204 -5.57 1.52 13.51
N THR A 205 -5.79 2.12 12.35
CA THR A 205 -6.98 2.91 12.02
C THR A 205 -8.18 1.99 11.77
N GLY A 206 -7.96 0.86 11.08
CA GLY A 206 -9.03 -0.09 10.80
C GLY A 206 -8.56 -1.41 10.20
N LEU A 207 -9.52 -2.32 10.06
CA LEU A 207 -9.33 -3.64 9.49
C LEU A 207 -9.98 -3.72 8.11
N VAL A 208 -9.33 -4.39 7.17
CA VAL A 208 -9.90 -4.80 5.89
C VAL A 208 -9.93 -6.33 5.87
N LEU A 209 -11.13 -6.88 5.84
CA LEU A 209 -11.34 -8.30 5.93
C LEU A 209 -11.57 -8.90 4.54
N PHE A 210 -10.98 -10.07 4.32
CA PHE A 210 -11.21 -10.93 3.16
C PHE A 210 -12.09 -12.11 3.57
N GLY A 211 -12.99 -12.51 2.69
CA GLY A 211 -13.91 -13.66 2.88
C GLY A 211 -15.27 -13.45 2.32
#